data_9d8f2b3ba8881202519f4161b5983dd4
#
_entry.id   9d8f2b3ba8881202519f4161b5983dd4
#
_cell.length_a   1.000
_cell.length_b   1.000
_cell.length_c   1.000
_cell.angle_alpha   90.00
_cell.angle_beta   90.00
_cell.angle_gamma   90.00
#
_symmetry.space_group_name_H-M   'P 1'
#
loop_
_entity.id
_entity.type
_entity.pdbx_description
1 polymer ?
#
loop_
_entity_poly.entity_id
_entity_poly.type
_entity_poly.pdbx_seq_one_letter_code
_entity_poly.pdbx_strand_id
1 'polypeptide(L)'
;MPLLCCTKEVHGVNARRLMYKLQTALCANGVRVRIDQRQHWSDKAGRMLTIYEARNEDGALLCKSYRAVDVVQALAELLSEYGGGSE
;
A
#
# COMPACT_ATOMS: atom_id res chain seq x y z
N MET A 1 10.92 17.76 -19.43
CA MET A 1 9.57 17.42 -19.09
C MET A 1 9.37 17.33 -17.60
N PRO A 2 8.63 18.24 -17.08
CA PRO A 2 8.35 18.22 -15.65
C PRO A 2 7.70 16.93 -15.19
N LEU A 3 6.98 16.30 -16.08
CA LEU A 3 6.30 15.06 -15.72
C LEU A 3 7.22 13.98 -15.22
N LEU A 4 8.41 13.91 -15.80
CA LEU A 4 9.34 12.89 -15.40
C LEU A 4 9.81 13.08 -13.96
N CYS A 5 10.07 14.33 -13.62
CA CYS A 5 10.48 14.62 -12.26
C CYS A 5 9.38 14.29 -11.26
N CYS A 6 8.16 14.64 -11.62
CA CYS A 6 7.03 14.37 -10.75
C CYS A 6 6.85 12.88 -10.56
N THR A 7 7.09 12.11 -11.60
CA THR A 7 6.94 10.68 -11.52
C THR A 7 7.89 10.08 -10.52
N LYS A 8 9.12 10.55 -10.51
CA LYS A 8 10.10 10.04 -9.56
C LYS A 8 9.69 10.31 -8.13
N GLU A 9 9.25 11.53 -7.89
CA GLU A 9 8.86 11.89 -6.54
C GLU A 9 7.62 11.13 -6.10
N VAL A 10 6.75 10.88 -7.05
CA VAL A 10 5.54 10.14 -6.76
C VAL A 10 5.86 8.76 -6.19
N HIS A 11 6.88 8.12 -6.73
CA HIS A 11 7.22 6.79 -6.26
C HIS A 11 7.54 6.74 -4.78
N GLY A 12 8.16 7.80 -4.26
CA GLY A 12 8.48 7.81 -2.84
C GLY A 12 7.33 8.29 -1.99
N VAL A 13 6.89 9.51 -2.23
CA VAL A 13 5.92 10.16 -1.36
C VAL A 13 4.51 9.72 -1.65
N ASN A 14 4.16 9.66 -2.93
CA ASN A 14 2.77 9.39 -3.28
C ASN A 14 2.37 7.93 -3.11
N ALA A 15 3.31 7.02 -3.00
CA ALA A 15 2.96 5.63 -2.79
C ALA A 15 2.20 5.45 -1.49
N ARG A 16 2.67 6.10 -0.43
CA ARG A 16 1.98 6.00 0.85
C ARG A 16 0.58 6.61 0.79
N ARG A 17 0.48 7.76 0.15
CA ARG A 17 -0.80 8.42 0.01
C ARG A 17 -1.76 7.58 -0.82
N LEU A 18 -1.25 6.98 -1.87
CA LEU A 18 -2.05 6.13 -2.73
C LEU A 18 -2.52 4.89 -1.99
N MET A 19 -1.67 4.35 -1.13
CA MET A 19 -2.03 3.21 -0.30
C MET A 19 -3.28 3.50 0.52
N TYR A 20 -3.34 4.66 1.15
CA TYR A 20 -4.49 5.01 1.96
C TYR A 20 -5.70 5.38 1.12
N LYS A 21 -5.50 5.92 -0.07
CA LYS A 21 -6.61 6.17 -0.98
C LYS A 21 -7.25 4.87 -1.43
N LEU A 22 -6.42 3.87 -1.71
CA LEU A 22 -6.95 2.57 -2.09
C LEU A 22 -7.67 1.91 -0.93
N GLN A 23 -7.16 2.08 0.28
CA GLN A 23 -7.86 1.58 1.45
C GLN A 23 -9.26 2.18 1.54
N THR A 24 -9.36 3.49 1.32
CA THR A 24 -10.66 4.16 1.36
C THR A 24 -11.57 3.68 0.25
N ALA A 25 -11.03 3.49 -0.94
CA ALA A 25 -11.83 3.01 -2.07
C ALA A 25 -12.35 1.60 -1.82
N LEU A 26 -11.51 0.75 -1.25
CA LEU A 26 -11.93 -0.61 -0.90
C LEU A 26 -13.03 -0.58 0.14
N CYS A 27 -12.88 0.28 1.13
CA CYS A 27 -13.90 0.41 2.17
C CYS A 27 -15.24 0.85 1.55
N ALA A 28 -15.19 1.74 0.59
CA ALA A 28 -16.40 2.19 -0.09
C ALA A 28 -17.08 1.05 -0.86
N ASN A 29 -16.32 0.03 -1.21
CA ASN A 29 -16.86 -1.14 -1.90
C ASN A 29 -17.15 -2.30 -0.95
N GLY A 30 -17.14 -2.02 0.35
CA GLY A 30 -17.46 -3.04 1.33
C GLY A 30 -16.29 -3.93 1.73
N VAL A 31 -15.09 -3.58 1.31
CA VAL A 31 -13.90 -4.36 1.62
C VAL A 31 -13.05 -3.59 2.61
N ARG A 32 -12.98 -4.09 3.83
CA ARG A 32 -12.22 -3.41 4.86
C ARG A 32 -10.81 -3.94 4.92
N VAL A 33 -9.87 -3.03 4.82
CA VAL A 33 -8.45 -3.37 4.87
C VAL A 33 -7.79 -2.50 5.92
N ARG A 34 -6.99 -3.16 6.74
CA ARG A 34 -6.25 -2.46 7.78
C ARG A 34 -4.81 -2.37 7.35
N ILE A 35 -4.24 -1.17 7.46
CA ILE A 35 -2.85 -0.95 7.08
C ILE A 35 -2.08 -0.55 8.32
N ASP A 36 -1.03 -1.30 8.62
CA ASP A 36 -0.16 -1.03 9.74
C ASP A 36 1.24 -0.72 9.25
N GLN A 37 1.87 0.21 9.92
CA GLN A 37 3.26 0.55 9.66
C GLN A 37 4.03 0.31 10.95
N ARG A 38 5.14 -0.41 10.83
CA ARG A 38 6.00 -0.66 11.96
C ARG A 38 7.44 -0.40 11.57
N GLN A 39 8.20 0.08 12.50
CA GLN A 39 9.61 0.32 12.29
C GLN A 39 10.43 -0.64 13.14
N HIS A 40 11.54 -1.09 12.56
CA HIS A 40 12.45 -1.90 13.31
C HIS A 40 13.87 -1.62 12.84
N TRP A 41 14.80 -1.90 13.72
CA TRP A 41 16.22 -1.71 13.40
C TRP A 41 16.70 -2.88 12.58
N SER A 42 17.43 -2.58 11.52
CA SER A 42 18.03 -3.61 10.68
C SER A 42 19.54 -3.55 10.83
N ASP A 43 20.12 -4.60 11.34
CA ASP A 43 21.58 -4.67 11.47
C ASP A 43 22.25 -4.69 10.11
N LYS A 44 21.62 -5.36 9.16
CA LYS A 44 22.17 -5.43 7.81
C LYS A 44 22.20 -4.07 7.15
N ALA A 45 21.11 -3.34 7.23
CA ALA A 45 21.02 -2.04 6.60
C ALA A 45 21.66 -0.95 7.44
N GLY A 46 21.86 -1.19 8.73
CA GLY A 46 22.40 -0.19 9.62
C GLY A 46 21.49 0.97 9.87
N ARG A 47 20.17 0.73 9.81
CA ARG A 47 19.22 1.82 9.99
C ARG A 47 17.84 1.24 10.30
N MET A 48 16.93 2.16 10.62
CA MET A 48 15.54 1.78 10.85
C MET A 48 14.85 1.53 9.52
N LEU A 49 14.09 0.47 9.46
CA LEU A 49 13.29 0.15 8.29
C LEU A 49 11.82 0.17 8.66
N THR A 50 11.00 0.52 7.70
CA THR A 50 9.55 0.54 7.88
C THR A 50 8.95 -0.67 7.16
N ILE A 51 8.11 -1.41 7.87
CA ILE A 51 7.37 -2.52 7.29
C ILE A 51 5.92 -2.12 7.19
N TYR A 52 5.34 -2.35 6.02
CA TYR A 52 3.92 -2.10 5.77
C TYR A 52 3.20 -3.43 5.72
N GLU A 53 2.11 -3.54 6.45
CA GLU A 53 1.29 -4.74 6.47
C GLU A 53 -0.15 -4.36 6.16
N ALA A 54 -0.76 -5.08 5.24
CA ALA A 54 -2.18 -4.92 4.92
C ALA A 54 -2.90 -6.19 5.34
N ARG A 55 -3.95 -6.05 6.12
CA ARG A 55 -4.74 -7.18 6.60
C ARG A 55 -6.20 -6.95 6.30
N ASN A 56 -6.94 -8.03 6.08
CA ASN A 56 -8.38 -7.90 5.89
C ASN A 56 -9.06 -7.81 7.24
N GLU A 57 -10.39 -7.73 7.24
CA GLU A 57 -11.09 -7.54 8.50
C GLU A 57 -11.04 -8.78 9.39
N ASP A 58 -10.72 -9.92 8.82
CA ASP A 58 -10.53 -11.14 9.61
C ASP A 58 -9.15 -11.23 10.21
N GLY A 59 -8.27 -10.29 9.87
CA GLY A 59 -6.92 -10.30 10.39
C GLY A 59 -5.95 -11.05 9.52
N ALA A 60 -6.39 -11.58 8.40
CA ALA A 60 -5.49 -12.32 7.51
C ALA A 60 -4.57 -11.36 6.78
N LEU A 61 -3.31 -11.73 6.68
CA LEU A 61 -2.31 -10.90 6.02
C LEU A 61 -2.50 -10.93 4.52
N LEU A 62 -2.71 -9.75 3.93
CA LEU A 62 -2.86 -9.63 2.49
C LEU A 62 -1.53 -9.31 1.84
N CYS A 63 -0.73 -8.48 2.48
CA CYS A 63 0.54 -8.07 1.92
C CYS A 63 1.44 -7.56 3.03
N LYS A 64 2.73 -7.84 2.91
CA LYS A 64 3.71 -7.36 3.86
C LYS A 64 4.96 -7.03 3.09
N SER A 65 5.44 -5.80 3.22
CA SER A 65 6.59 -5.36 2.46
C SER A 65 7.26 -4.18 3.12
N TYR A 66 8.53 -3.98 2.78
CA TYR A 66 9.25 -2.80 3.19
C TYR A 66 8.94 -1.61 2.29
N ARG A 67 8.20 -1.82 1.22
CA ARG A 67 7.92 -0.78 0.24
C ARG A 67 6.43 -0.54 0.13
N ALA A 68 6.04 0.72 0.29
CA ALA A 68 4.62 1.06 0.18
C ALA A 68 4.06 0.72 -1.19
N VAL A 69 4.88 0.81 -2.24
CA VAL A 69 4.42 0.54 -3.59
C VAL A 69 3.94 -0.90 -3.75
N ASP A 70 4.54 -1.83 -3.01
CA ASP A 70 4.09 -3.22 -3.07
C ASP A 70 2.70 -3.38 -2.49
N VAL A 71 2.42 -2.64 -1.42
CA VAL A 71 1.08 -2.66 -0.84
C VAL A 71 0.10 -2.00 -1.78
N VAL A 72 0.52 -0.92 -2.43
CA VAL A 72 -0.34 -0.27 -3.43
C VAL A 72 -0.75 -1.24 -4.50
N GLN A 73 0.19 -2.02 -5.01
CA GLN A 73 -0.13 -2.99 -6.04
C GLN A 73 -1.10 -4.04 -5.54
N ALA A 74 -0.88 -4.55 -4.33
CA ALA A 74 -1.75 -5.56 -3.78
C ALA A 74 -3.16 -5.02 -3.60
N LEU A 75 -3.29 -3.81 -3.10
CA LEU A 75 -4.61 -3.22 -2.89
C LEU A 75 -5.28 -2.87 -4.21
N ALA A 76 -4.51 -2.45 -5.21
CA ALA A 76 -5.07 -2.14 -6.51
C ALA A 76 -5.64 -3.40 -7.16
N GLU A 77 -4.94 -4.51 -7.02
CA GLU A 77 -5.44 -5.78 -7.56
C GLU A 77 -6.70 -6.21 -6.84
N LEU A 78 -6.72 -6.02 -5.54
CA LEU A 78 -7.90 -6.36 -4.75
C LEU A 78 -9.09 -5.50 -5.16
N LEU A 79 -8.86 -4.22 -5.34
CA LEU A 79 -9.92 -3.32 -5.76
C LEU A 79 -10.43 -3.69 -7.15
N SER A 80 -9.54 -4.11 -8.02
CA SER A 80 -9.93 -4.53 -9.35
C SER A 80 -10.87 -5.73 -9.29
N GLU A 81 -10.66 -6.63 -8.33
CA GLU A 81 -11.55 -7.78 -8.19
C GLU A 81 -12.91 -7.39 -7.69
N TYR A 82 -12.98 -6.42 -6.77
CA TYR A 82 -14.25 -6.10 -6.13
C TYR A 82 -14.95 -4.91 -6.75
N GLY A 83 -14.19 -3.94 -7.20
CA GLY A 83 -14.80 -2.72 -7.71
C GLY A 83 -14.80 -2.66 -9.21
N GLY A 84 -13.59 -2.74 -9.79
CA GLY A 84 -13.47 -2.56 -11.21
C GLY A 84 -13.97 -3.74 -12.01
N GLY A 85 -13.96 -4.89 -11.41
CA GLY A 85 -14.33 -6.08 -12.14
C GLY A 85 -15.76 -6.10 -12.61
N SER A 86 -16.53 -5.19 -12.12
CA SER A 86 -17.93 -5.19 -12.47
C SER A 86 -18.15 -4.90 -13.94
N GLU A 87 -17.18 -4.33 -14.61
CA GLU A 87 -17.40 -4.08 -15.95
C GLU A 87 -16.91 -5.10 -16.83
#